data_decd2460810d41f18d0051dd6d3ae93d
#
_entry.id   decd2460810d41f18d0051dd6d3ae93d
#
_cell.length_a   1.000
_cell.length_b   1.000
_cell.length_c   1.000
_cell.angle_alpha   90.00
_cell.angle_beta   90.00
_cell.angle_gamma   90.00
#
_symmetry.space_group_name_H-M   'P 1'
#
loop_
_entity.id
_entity.type
_entity.pdbx_description
1 polymer ?
#
loop_
_entity_poly.entity_id
_entity_poly.type
_entity_poly.pdbx_seq_one_letter_code
_entity_poly.pdbx_strand_id
1 'polypeptide(L)'
;MITIRDHLPDDLLATTNLFNAIVSDGASFMSEEALSVAAMASKIASMRYTAVAVKNNVVIGCYWIHDNMPGRGSHIANATYCVGLSHRNQGVGRALAEHSLASARIMGYRGMQFDGVVCTNAPSVHLWESLDFIRVGIIPGGFRATNEQYLDIAIYYRAL
;
A
#
# COMPACT_ATOMS: atom_id res chain seq x y z
N MET A 1 -8.46 3.71 19.86
CA MET A 1 -7.01 3.64 19.56
C MET A 1 -6.83 2.74 18.35
N ILE A 2 -5.92 3.05 17.42
CA ILE A 2 -5.55 2.20 16.28
C ILE A 2 -4.35 1.36 16.71
N THR A 3 -4.41 0.05 16.51
CA THR A 3 -3.31 -0.88 16.78
C THR A 3 -2.89 -1.53 15.47
N ILE A 4 -1.58 -1.59 15.20
CA ILE A 4 -1.04 -2.34 14.07
C ILE A 4 -0.48 -3.66 14.59
N ARG A 5 -0.81 -4.76 13.94
CA ARG A 5 -0.32 -6.11 14.27
C ARG A 5 -0.13 -6.96 13.03
N ASP A 6 0.57 -8.07 13.19
CA ASP A 6 0.70 -9.07 12.14
C ASP A 6 -0.67 -9.53 11.61
N HIS A 7 -0.73 -9.79 10.31
CA HIS A 7 -1.90 -10.39 9.67
C HIS A 7 -2.08 -11.83 10.15
N LEU A 8 -3.30 -12.18 10.54
CA LEU A 8 -3.68 -13.53 10.93
C LEU A 8 -4.60 -14.16 9.87
N PRO A 9 -4.73 -15.50 9.82
CA PRO A 9 -5.62 -16.17 8.87
C PRO A 9 -7.07 -15.64 8.90
N ASP A 10 -7.57 -15.29 10.06
CA ASP A 10 -8.93 -14.76 10.25
C ASP A 10 -9.13 -13.35 9.67
N ASP A 11 -8.05 -12.63 9.39
CA ASP A 11 -8.11 -11.29 8.76
C ASP A 11 -8.30 -11.36 7.25
N LEU A 12 -8.15 -12.55 6.64
CA LEU A 12 -8.08 -12.71 5.19
C LEU A 12 -9.32 -12.15 4.47
N LEU A 13 -10.51 -12.42 5.00
CA LEU A 13 -11.75 -11.91 4.40
C LEU A 13 -11.83 -10.38 4.48
N ALA A 14 -11.47 -9.81 5.64
CA ALA A 14 -11.47 -8.36 5.83
C ALA A 14 -10.44 -7.68 4.92
N THR A 15 -9.23 -8.25 4.80
CA THR A 15 -8.18 -7.78 3.90
C THR A 15 -8.62 -7.83 2.44
N THR A 16 -9.29 -8.92 2.02
CA THR A 16 -9.85 -9.06 0.66
C THR A 16 -10.88 -7.97 0.38
N ASN A 17 -11.80 -7.74 1.32
CA ASN A 17 -12.84 -6.73 1.18
C ASN A 17 -12.27 -5.31 1.11
N LEU A 18 -11.25 -5.00 1.93
CA LEU A 18 -10.55 -3.70 1.87
C LEU A 18 -9.91 -3.47 0.50
N PHE A 19 -9.16 -4.44 0.00
CA PHE A 19 -8.52 -4.37 -1.32
C PHE A 19 -9.56 -4.15 -2.42
N ASN A 20 -10.60 -4.98 -2.45
CA ASN A 20 -11.63 -4.93 -3.48
C ASN A 20 -12.43 -3.62 -3.46
N ALA A 21 -12.67 -3.05 -2.28
CA ALA A 21 -13.31 -1.74 -2.16
C ALA A 21 -12.47 -0.62 -2.79
N ILE A 22 -11.12 -0.67 -2.65
CA ILE A 22 -10.22 0.32 -3.24
C ILE A 22 -10.10 0.10 -4.76
N VAL A 23 -10.08 -1.14 -5.23
CA VAL A 23 -10.14 -1.45 -6.67
C VAL A 23 -11.42 -0.89 -7.28
N SER A 24 -12.56 -1.11 -6.63
CA SER A 24 -13.86 -0.59 -7.08
C SER A 24 -13.96 0.94 -7.03
N ASP A 25 -13.29 1.60 -6.08
CA ASP A 25 -13.18 3.06 -5.99
C ASP A 25 -12.42 3.65 -7.21
N GLY A 26 -11.49 2.89 -7.78
CA GLY A 26 -10.83 3.18 -9.07
C GLY A 26 -9.92 4.41 -9.08
N ALA A 27 -9.55 4.96 -7.91
CA ALA A 27 -8.82 6.23 -7.82
C ALA A 27 -7.31 6.06 -7.59
N SER A 28 -6.82 4.87 -7.24
CA SER A 28 -5.45 4.72 -6.76
C SER A 28 -4.73 3.43 -7.15
N PHE A 29 -5.43 2.32 -7.30
CA PHE A 29 -4.82 1.04 -7.63
C PHE A 29 -4.80 0.79 -9.14
N MET A 30 -3.69 0.20 -9.63
CA MET A 30 -3.56 -0.23 -11.02
C MET A 30 -4.46 -1.42 -11.36
N SER A 31 -4.88 -2.20 -10.36
CA SER A 31 -5.78 -3.34 -10.53
C SER A 31 -7.19 -2.86 -10.88
N GLU A 32 -7.81 -3.50 -11.87
CA GLU A 32 -9.19 -3.24 -12.30
C GLU A 32 -10.16 -4.32 -11.84
N GLU A 33 -9.64 -5.50 -11.45
CA GLU A 33 -10.44 -6.66 -11.07
C GLU A 33 -10.35 -6.96 -9.58
N ALA A 34 -11.48 -7.28 -8.99
CA ALA A 34 -11.57 -7.77 -7.62
C ALA A 34 -10.91 -9.16 -7.49
N LEU A 35 -10.30 -9.42 -6.34
CA LEU A 35 -9.72 -10.72 -6.03
C LEU A 35 -10.73 -11.58 -5.25
N SER A 36 -10.74 -12.89 -5.54
CA SER A 36 -11.35 -13.87 -4.65
C SER A 36 -10.53 -13.98 -3.34
N VAL A 37 -11.16 -14.52 -2.29
CA VAL A 37 -10.45 -14.79 -1.02
C VAL A 37 -9.28 -15.74 -1.24
N ALA A 38 -9.42 -16.76 -2.11
CA ALA A 38 -8.34 -17.68 -2.43
C ALA A 38 -7.18 -16.99 -3.17
N ALA A 39 -7.47 -16.10 -4.11
CA ALA A 39 -6.46 -15.31 -4.81
C ALA A 39 -5.73 -14.34 -3.86
N MET A 40 -6.45 -13.72 -2.92
CA MET A 40 -5.85 -12.89 -1.88
C MET A 40 -4.96 -13.71 -0.94
N ALA A 41 -5.38 -14.92 -0.55
CA ALA A 41 -4.55 -15.82 0.26
C ALA A 41 -3.21 -16.13 -0.44
N SER A 42 -3.24 -16.48 -1.72
CA SER A 42 -2.04 -16.72 -2.52
C SER A 42 -1.17 -15.48 -2.63
N LYS A 43 -1.78 -14.30 -2.81
CA LYS A 43 -1.07 -13.03 -2.85
C LYS A 43 -0.36 -12.75 -1.53
N ILE A 44 -1.05 -12.84 -0.39
CA ILE A 44 -0.45 -12.61 0.93
C ILE A 44 0.66 -13.61 1.22
N ALA A 45 0.48 -14.89 0.88
CA ALA A 45 1.50 -15.93 1.06
C ALA A 45 2.80 -15.65 0.27
N SER A 46 2.73 -14.88 -0.81
CA SER A 46 3.90 -14.46 -1.61
C SER A 46 4.58 -13.20 -1.10
N MET A 47 3.99 -12.50 -0.13
CA MET A 47 4.56 -11.27 0.44
C MET A 47 5.62 -11.59 1.50
N ARG A 48 6.57 -10.69 1.67
CA ARG A 48 7.60 -10.79 2.71
C ARG A 48 7.03 -10.55 4.10
N TYR A 49 6.04 -9.68 4.19
CA TYR A 49 5.37 -9.33 5.44
C TYR A 49 4.01 -8.70 5.17
N THR A 50 3.05 -8.97 6.02
CA THR A 50 1.69 -8.38 5.96
C THR A 50 1.22 -8.03 7.37
N ALA A 51 0.67 -6.83 7.53
CA ALA A 51 0.09 -6.37 8.80
C ALA A 51 -1.27 -5.69 8.59
N VAL A 52 -2.04 -5.64 9.64
CA VAL A 52 -3.37 -5.02 9.68
C VAL A 52 -3.45 -3.91 10.72
N ALA A 53 -4.22 -2.88 10.42
CA ALA A 53 -4.67 -1.87 11.38
C ALA A 53 -6.02 -2.28 11.94
N VAL A 54 -6.12 -2.34 13.27
CA VAL A 54 -7.32 -2.75 13.99
C VAL A 54 -7.81 -1.63 14.89
N LYS A 55 -9.11 -1.39 14.89
CA LYS A 55 -9.82 -0.47 15.80
C LYS A 55 -11.10 -1.14 16.27
N ASN A 56 -11.30 -1.23 17.59
CA ASN A 56 -12.48 -1.90 18.20
C ASN A 56 -12.69 -3.32 17.66
N ASN A 57 -11.62 -4.11 17.55
CA ASN A 57 -11.59 -5.47 17.00
C ASN A 57 -12.01 -5.60 15.53
N VAL A 58 -12.08 -4.48 14.79
CA VAL A 58 -12.36 -4.47 13.35
C VAL A 58 -11.08 -4.12 12.58
N VAL A 59 -10.78 -4.88 11.54
CA VAL A 59 -9.70 -4.56 10.60
C VAL A 59 -10.15 -3.40 9.73
N ILE A 60 -9.45 -2.28 9.82
CA ILE A 60 -9.79 -1.02 9.14
C ILE A 60 -8.78 -0.61 8.08
N GLY A 61 -7.68 -1.34 8.00
CA GLY A 61 -6.63 -1.15 7.00
C GLY A 61 -5.62 -2.29 7.04
N CYS A 62 -4.80 -2.38 6.02
CA CYS A 62 -3.70 -3.34 5.94
C CYS A 62 -2.61 -2.83 5.03
N TYR A 63 -1.44 -3.45 5.11
CA TYR A 63 -0.37 -3.31 4.12
C TYR A 63 0.38 -4.62 3.97
N TRP A 64 1.10 -4.77 2.85
CA TRP A 64 2.08 -5.83 2.65
C TRP A 64 3.34 -5.31 2.01
N ILE A 65 4.46 -5.93 2.34
CA ILE A 65 5.80 -5.60 1.83
C ILE A 65 6.27 -6.73 0.92
N HIS A 66 6.90 -6.37 -0.18
CA HIS A 66 7.62 -7.27 -1.07
C HIS A 66 8.89 -6.61 -1.61
N ASP A 67 9.79 -7.40 -2.20
CA ASP A 67 10.95 -6.86 -2.90
C ASP A 67 10.46 -6.04 -4.11
N ASN A 68 10.98 -4.83 -4.32
CA ASN A 68 10.57 -4.02 -5.48
C ASN A 68 11.00 -4.68 -6.79
N MET A 69 12.23 -5.20 -6.82
CA MET A 69 12.78 -5.94 -7.93
C MET A 69 13.47 -7.22 -7.44
N PRO A 70 13.49 -8.30 -8.24
CA PRO A 70 14.15 -9.55 -7.83
C PRO A 70 15.67 -9.44 -7.84
N GLY A 71 16.33 -10.42 -7.23
CA GLY A 71 17.77 -10.62 -7.31
C GLY A 71 18.56 -9.43 -6.77
N ARG A 72 19.38 -8.81 -7.62
CA ARG A 72 20.24 -7.68 -7.21
C ARG A 72 19.48 -6.41 -6.81
N GLY A 73 18.20 -6.32 -7.09
CA GLY A 73 17.31 -5.23 -6.68
C GLY A 73 16.51 -5.52 -5.40
N SER A 74 16.59 -6.71 -4.82
CA SER A 74 15.75 -7.17 -3.70
C SER A 74 16.03 -6.48 -2.36
N HIS A 75 17.05 -5.63 -2.29
CA HIS A 75 17.34 -4.81 -1.12
C HIS A 75 16.46 -3.54 -1.02
N ILE A 76 15.65 -3.26 -2.03
CA ILE A 76 14.65 -2.18 -2.02
C ILE A 76 13.27 -2.81 -1.85
N ALA A 77 12.54 -2.36 -0.83
CA ALA A 77 11.17 -2.77 -0.59
C ALA A 77 10.20 -1.99 -1.48
N ASN A 78 9.06 -2.61 -1.77
CA ASN A 78 7.84 -1.93 -2.17
C ASN A 78 6.72 -2.35 -1.21
N ALA A 79 5.69 -1.53 -1.06
CA ALA A 79 4.55 -1.86 -0.22
C ALA A 79 3.24 -1.34 -0.83
N THR A 80 2.17 -2.09 -0.58
CA THR A 80 0.80 -1.70 -0.92
C THR A 80 0.03 -1.44 0.38
N TYR A 81 -0.77 -0.38 0.40
CA TYR A 81 -1.56 0.01 1.57
C TYR A 81 -3.03 0.08 1.21
N CYS A 82 -3.85 -0.51 2.06
CA CYS A 82 -5.30 -0.45 1.99
C CYS A 82 -5.84 0.23 3.24
N VAL A 83 -6.61 1.29 3.08
CA VAL A 83 -7.33 1.95 4.18
C VAL A 83 -8.82 1.93 3.82
N GLY A 84 -9.64 1.40 4.74
CA GLY A 84 -11.09 1.36 4.54
C GLY A 84 -11.63 2.75 4.20
N LEU A 85 -12.50 2.82 3.19
CA LEU A 85 -13.00 4.10 2.66
C LEU A 85 -13.59 5.00 3.76
N SER A 86 -14.33 4.41 4.71
CA SER A 86 -14.92 5.11 5.86
C SER A 86 -13.91 5.47 6.95
N HIS A 87 -12.65 5.03 6.83
CA HIS A 87 -11.59 5.27 7.82
C HIS A 87 -10.45 6.15 7.27
N ARG A 88 -10.64 6.71 6.08
CA ARG A 88 -9.73 7.70 5.50
C ARG A 88 -9.69 8.98 6.35
N ASN A 89 -8.58 9.70 6.31
CA ASN A 89 -8.36 10.96 7.06
C ASN A 89 -8.43 10.83 8.60
N GLN A 90 -8.29 9.60 9.13
CA GLN A 90 -8.27 9.32 10.57
C GLN A 90 -6.89 8.85 11.08
N GLY A 91 -5.82 9.08 10.32
CA GLY A 91 -4.46 8.71 10.69
C GLY A 91 -4.10 7.24 10.41
N VAL A 92 -5.02 6.41 9.89
CA VAL A 92 -4.78 4.98 9.62
C VAL A 92 -3.64 4.78 8.62
N GLY A 93 -3.65 5.52 7.52
CA GLY A 93 -2.60 5.43 6.50
C GLY A 93 -1.22 5.79 7.05
N ARG A 94 -1.11 6.82 7.88
CA ARG A 94 0.14 7.19 8.55
C ARG A 94 0.64 6.10 9.49
N ALA A 95 -0.23 5.56 10.33
CA ALA A 95 0.12 4.49 11.27
C ALA A 95 0.63 3.24 10.54
N LEU A 96 -0.03 2.83 9.45
CA LEU A 96 0.41 1.73 8.59
C LEU A 96 1.77 2.03 7.95
N ALA A 97 1.96 3.24 7.42
CA ALA A 97 3.20 3.65 6.76
C ALA A 97 4.39 3.68 7.73
N GLU A 98 4.24 4.29 8.91
CA GLU A 98 5.29 4.34 9.93
C GLU A 98 5.67 2.92 10.41
N HIS A 99 4.68 2.05 10.63
CA HIS A 99 4.92 0.66 11.00
C HIS A 99 5.63 -0.11 9.87
N SER A 100 5.25 0.08 8.61
CA SER A 100 5.88 -0.58 7.47
C SER A 100 7.35 -0.18 7.29
N LEU A 101 7.68 1.11 7.51
CA LEU A 101 9.06 1.60 7.48
C LEU A 101 9.92 0.96 8.57
N ALA A 102 9.39 0.83 9.78
CA ALA A 102 10.07 0.13 10.88
C ALA A 102 10.27 -1.35 10.56
N SER A 103 9.23 -2.02 10.06
CA SER A 103 9.29 -3.43 9.67
C SER A 103 10.29 -3.68 8.53
N ALA A 104 10.31 -2.82 7.51
CA ALA A 104 11.25 -2.92 6.41
C ALA A 104 12.72 -2.77 6.87
N ARG A 105 12.99 -1.85 7.81
CA ARG A 105 14.32 -1.73 8.43
C ARG A 105 14.73 -2.99 9.18
N ILE A 106 13.84 -3.55 9.99
CA ILE A 106 14.09 -4.79 10.74
C ILE A 106 14.38 -5.96 9.78
N MET A 107 13.70 -6.01 8.64
CA MET A 107 13.94 -7.02 7.60
C MET A 107 15.23 -6.77 6.79
N GLY A 108 15.95 -5.68 7.01
CA GLY A 108 17.22 -5.38 6.37
C GLY A 108 17.11 -4.69 5.00
N TYR A 109 15.95 -4.17 4.63
CA TYR A 109 15.83 -3.35 3.43
C TYR A 109 16.60 -2.03 3.56
N ARG A 110 17.22 -1.59 2.47
CA ARG A 110 18.01 -0.35 2.41
C ARG A 110 17.21 0.86 1.96
N GLY A 111 16.04 0.63 1.40
CA GLY A 111 15.14 1.67 0.91
C GLY A 111 13.76 1.11 0.64
N MET A 112 12.80 2.00 0.52
CA MET A 112 11.44 1.71 0.09
C MET A 112 11.09 2.57 -1.11
N GLN A 113 10.50 1.97 -2.13
CA GLN A 113 10.11 2.62 -3.38
C GLN A 113 8.65 2.33 -3.69
N PHE A 114 7.95 3.31 -4.21
CA PHE A 114 6.61 3.16 -4.79
C PHE A 114 6.68 3.53 -6.27
N ASP A 115 6.16 2.67 -7.13
CA ASP A 115 6.32 2.81 -8.59
C ASP A 115 5.15 3.52 -9.27
N GLY A 116 4.04 3.76 -8.56
CA GLY A 116 2.85 4.28 -9.21
C GLY A 116 1.91 5.03 -8.27
N VAL A 117 2.38 6.12 -7.66
CA VAL A 117 1.50 7.02 -6.88
C VAL A 117 0.81 7.97 -7.84
N VAL A 118 -0.53 7.89 -7.95
CA VAL A 118 -1.31 8.78 -8.81
C VAL A 118 -1.13 10.22 -8.34
N CYS A 119 -0.61 11.09 -9.21
CA CYS A 119 -0.23 12.46 -8.85
C CYS A 119 -1.40 13.32 -8.36
N THR A 120 -2.63 13.03 -8.79
CA THR A 120 -3.85 13.70 -8.35
C THR A 120 -4.39 13.19 -7.03
N ASN A 121 -3.83 12.08 -6.48
CA ASN A 121 -4.18 11.57 -5.16
C ASN A 121 -3.46 12.37 -4.07
N ALA A 122 -3.94 13.59 -3.83
CA ALA A 122 -3.32 14.54 -2.90
C ALA A 122 -3.10 13.97 -1.48
N PRO A 123 -4.03 13.21 -0.85
CA PRO A 123 -3.77 12.60 0.44
C PRO A 123 -2.59 11.64 0.45
N SER A 124 -2.41 10.83 -0.60
CA SER A 124 -1.29 9.90 -0.73
C SER A 124 0.03 10.65 -0.93
N VAL A 125 0.05 11.61 -1.86
CA VAL A 125 1.22 12.47 -2.11
C VAL A 125 1.68 13.16 -0.83
N HIS A 126 0.75 13.83 -0.12
CA HIS A 126 1.05 14.50 1.13
C HIS A 126 1.58 13.54 2.21
N LEU A 127 1.02 12.34 2.32
CA LEU A 127 1.48 11.33 3.27
C LEU A 127 2.93 10.97 3.01
N TRP A 128 3.28 10.60 1.77
CA TRP A 128 4.64 10.16 1.43
C TRP A 128 5.66 11.27 1.58
N GLU A 129 5.37 12.47 1.11
CA GLU A 129 6.26 13.63 1.27
C GLU A 129 6.46 14.00 2.75
N SER A 130 5.42 13.90 3.59
CA SER A 130 5.51 14.13 5.04
C SER A 130 6.28 13.04 5.80
N LEU A 131 6.54 11.90 5.15
CA LEU A 131 7.37 10.80 5.65
C LEU A 131 8.73 10.76 4.97
N ASP A 132 9.22 11.88 4.43
CA ASP A 132 10.53 12.06 3.81
C ASP A 132 10.78 11.19 2.58
N PHE A 133 9.71 10.72 1.90
CA PHE A 133 9.89 10.17 0.57
C PHE A 133 10.14 11.29 -0.43
N ILE A 134 11.12 11.09 -1.30
CA ILE A 134 11.41 12.00 -2.40
C ILE A 134 10.79 11.49 -3.68
N ARG A 135 10.23 12.39 -4.47
CA ARG A 135 9.73 12.08 -5.81
C ARG A 135 10.92 12.01 -6.75
N VAL A 136 11.25 10.80 -7.21
CA VAL A 136 12.43 10.56 -8.07
C VAL A 136 12.10 10.57 -9.55
N GLY A 137 10.82 10.53 -9.91
CA GLY A 137 10.39 10.59 -11.31
C GLY A 137 8.89 10.67 -11.47
N ILE A 138 8.45 10.99 -12.70
CA ILE A 138 7.05 11.01 -13.12
C ILE A 138 6.93 10.23 -14.42
N ILE A 139 5.90 9.39 -14.53
CA ILE A 139 5.48 8.74 -15.77
C ILE A 139 4.22 9.47 -16.26
N PRO A 140 4.30 10.23 -17.35
CA PRO A 140 3.13 10.91 -17.91
C PRO A 140 2.05 9.90 -18.34
N GLY A 141 0.81 10.15 -17.94
CA GLY A 141 -0.33 9.31 -18.32
C GLY A 141 -0.24 7.86 -17.84
N GLY A 142 0.51 7.57 -16.80
CA GLY A 142 0.78 6.21 -16.32
C GLY A 142 -0.42 5.52 -15.64
N PHE A 143 -1.51 6.23 -15.37
CA PHE A 143 -2.72 5.70 -14.76
C PHE A 143 -3.95 6.05 -15.61
N ARG A 144 -4.70 5.03 -16.05
CA ARG A 144 -5.98 5.22 -16.74
C ARG A 144 -7.12 5.26 -15.70
N ALA A 145 -7.70 6.44 -15.51
CA ALA A 145 -8.82 6.63 -14.62
C ALA A 145 -10.12 6.04 -15.19
N THR A 146 -11.12 5.85 -14.35
CA THR A 146 -12.43 5.26 -14.73
C THR A 146 -13.19 6.08 -15.78
N ASN A 147 -12.88 7.37 -15.92
CA ASN A 147 -13.41 8.27 -16.94
C ASN A 147 -12.57 8.33 -18.22
N GLU A 148 -11.69 7.35 -18.43
CA GLU A 148 -10.76 7.22 -19.57
C GLU A 148 -9.69 8.33 -19.66
N GLN A 149 -9.55 9.17 -18.64
CA GLN A 149 -8.43 10.12 -18.57
C GLN A 149 -7.14 9.41 -18.18
N TYR A 150 -6.03 9.83 -18.76
CA TYR A 150 -4.70 9.36 -18.41
C TYR A 150 -4.06 10.35 -17.45
N LEU A 151 -3.80 9.90 -16.23
CA LEU A 151 -3.21 10.69 -15.15
C LEU A 151 -1.75 10.33 -14.96
N ASP A 152 -0.94 11.31 -14.56
CA ASP A 152 0.47 11.08 -14.25
C ASP A 152 0.62 10.27 -12.97
N ILE A 153 1.64 9.40 -12.93
CA ILE A 153 2.05 8.70 -11.72
C ILE A 153 3.47 9.12 -11.33
N ALA A 154 3.70 9.22 -10.04
CA ALA A 154 4.99 9.54 -9.46
C ALA A 154 5.66 8.28 -8.91
N ILE A 155 6.98 8.21 -9.06
CA ILE A 155 7.85 7.26 -8.38
C ILE A 155 8.41 7.94 -7.14
N TYR A 156 8.20 7.34 -5.98
CA TYR A 156 8.71 7.81 -4.69
C TYR A 156 9.74 6.85 -4.13
N TYR A 157 10.77 7.41 -3.50
CA TYR A 157 11.83 6.64 -2.84
C TYR A 157 12.18 7.25 -1.50
N ARG A 158 12.47 6.39 -0.51
CA ARG A 158 13.05 6.75 0.77
C ARG A 158 14.15 5.76 1.15
N ALA A 159 15.32 6.26 1.54
CA ALA A 159 16.35 5.44 2.20
C ALA A 159 15.89 5.04 3.61
N LEU A 160 16.22 3.83 4.04
CA LEU A 160 15.83 3.25 5.34
C LEU A 160 17.00 3.14 6.31
#